data_5d0b3886970487a4bafd490263ef7a31
#
_entry.id   5d0b3886970487a4bafd490263ef7a31
#
_cell.length_a   1.000
_cell.length_b   1.000
_cell.length_c   1.000
_cell.angle_alpha   90.00
_cell.angle_beta   90.00
_cell.angle_gamma   90.00
#
_symmetry.space_group_name_H-M   'P 1'
#
loop_
_entity.id
_entity.type
_entity.pdbx_description
1 polymer ?
#
loop_
_entity_poly.entity_id
_entity_poly.type
_entity_poly.pdbx_seq_one_letter_code
_entity_poly.pdbx_strand_id
1 'polypeptide(L)'
;METQTLHMRGASSSGIKNSGSSGNANAPAEPTANSSSLQPLSPLARFYIYSLHGCLCEVAFTATCDWYDTRDRRLAGHSSLWSLPMYASAIFLMERLRAVLLARRWLLAMRLVAYTLFIYLWELSWGLGLRLLGACPWDYSGYRYNLAGLVTLEYALPWAVASLIAEKHVIRNTLRIRLEP
;
A
#
# COMPACT_ATOMS: atom_id res chain seq x y z
N MET A 1 8.30 -43.12 -41.58
CA MET A 1 8.26 -44.35 -40.76
C MET A 1 7.32 -44.03 -39.65
N GLU A 2 6.16 -44.37 -39.94
CA GLU A 2 5.21 -45.41 -39.48
C GLU A 2 4.61 -45.02 -38.15
N THR A 3 3.41 -44.51 -38.22
CA THR A 3 2.07 -45.17 -38.21
C THR A 3 1.93 -46.21 -37.10
N GLN A 4 1.02 -46.04 -36.19
CA GLN A 4 -0.20 -46.84 -36.16
C GLN A 4 -1.21 -46.38 -35.11
N THR A 5 -2.35 -46.04 -35.61
CA THR A 5 -3.72 -46.13 -35.14
C THR A 5 -4.16 -47.53 -34.78
N LEU A 6 -5.10 -47.70 -33.85
CA LEU A 6 -6.25 -48.64 -33.88
C LEU A 6 -7.12 -48.42 -32.66
N HIS A 7 -8.33 -47.95 -32.75
CA HIS A 7 -9.61 -48.61 -33.13
C HIS A 7 -10.13 -49.55 -32.04
N MET A 8 -11.21 -49.17 -31.45
CA MET A 8 -12.62 -49.47 -31.64
C MET A 8 -13.28 -50.44 -30.67
N ARG A 9 -14.51 -50.08 -30.36
CA ARG A 9 -15.73 -50.87 -30.08
C ARG A 9 -15.85 -51.43 -28.67
N GLY A 10 -16.99 -51.39 -28.03
CA GLY A 10 -18.35 -51.05 -28.39
C GLY A 10 -19.31 -51.86 -27.57
N ALA A 11 -20.48 -51.29 -27.35
CA ALA A 11 -21.78 -51.95 -27.10
C ALA A 11 -21.98 -52.63 -25.73
N SER A 12 -22.90 -52.25 -24.97
CA SER A 12 -24.37 -52.31 -25.00
C SER A 12 -24.93 -53.26 -23.93
N SER A 13 -25.97 -52.76 -23.26
CA SER A 13 -27.21 -53.42 -22.95
C SER A 13 -27.53 -53.85 -21.53
N SER A 14 -28.70 -53.32 -21.16
CA SER A 14 -29.76 -53.87 -20.27
C SER A 14 -29.45 -53.98 -18.79
N GLY A 15 -30.05 -53.24 -17.93
CA GLY A 15 -31.46 -53.22 -17.59
C GLY A 15 -31.81 -54.28 -16.57
N ILE A 16 -32.05 -53.88 -15.30
CA ILE A 16 -33.06 -54.55 -14.43
C ILE A 16 -33.45 -53.59 -13.33
N LYS A 17 -34.73 -53.37 -13.20
CA LYS A 17 -35.46 -52.78 -12.09
C LYS A 17 -35.39 -53.66 -10.86
N ASN A 18 -35.35 -53.02 -9.67
CA ASN A 18 -36.27 -53.28 -8.54
C ASN A 18 -35.89 -52.42 -7.36
N SER A 19 -36.75 -51.60 -6.97
CA SER A 19 -37.73 -51.64 -5.87
C SER A 19 -37.12 -51.76 -4.45
N GLY A 20 -37.33 -50.67 -3.70
CA GLY A 20 -37.82 -50.75 -2.36
C GLY A 20 -36.81 -50.82 -1.22
N SER A 21 -36.72 -49.82 -0.47
CA SER A 21 -36.98 -49.79 0.97
C SER A 21 -36.38 -48.57 1.66
N SER A 22 -37.21 -47.72 2.06
CA SER A 22 -37.37 -47.15 3.43
C SER A 22 -36.17 -47.27 4.37
N GLY A 23 -35.75 -46.11 4.87
CA GLY A 23 -35.18 -46.04 6.23
C GLY A 23 -33.77 -45.49 6.31
N ASN A 24 -33.59 -44.30 6.51
CA ASN A 24 -33.09 -43.74 7.76
C ASN A 24 -32.70 -42.27 7.57
N ALA A 25 -33.61 -41.40 7.88
CA ALA A 25 -33.29 -40.02 8.22
C ALA A 25 -32.58 -40.02 9.57
N ASN A 26 -31.26 -39.79 9.54
CA ASN A 26 -30.47 -39.19 10.63
C ASN A 26 -28.98 -39.36 10.30
N ALA A 27 -28.53 -38.70 9.24
CA ALA A 27 -27.12 -38.29 9.13
C ALA A 27 -26.99 -37.01 9.98
N PRO A 28 -26.07 -36.95 10.95
CA PRO A 28 -25.75 -35.68 11.60
C PRO A 28 -25.25 -34.74 10.50
N ALA A 29 -25.88 -33.57 10.39
CA ALA A 29 -25.37 -32.50 9.56
C ALA A 29 -23.92 -32.27 10.00
N GLU A 30 -22.97 -32.54 9.10
CA GLU A 30 -21.61 -32.08 9.29
C GLU A 30 -21.68 -30.58 9.59
N PRO A 31 -20.95 -30.12 10.63
CA PRO A 31 -20.85 -28.69 10.86
C PRO A 31 -20.24 -28.10 9.61
N THR A 32 -21.03 -27.34 8.84
CA THR A 32 -20.53 -26.49 7.76
C THR A 32 -19.39 -25.69 8.35
N ALA A 33 -18.16 -26.06 8.01
CA ALA A 33 -16.98 -25.31 8.36
C ALA A 33 -17.23 -23.88 7.89
N ASN A 34 -17.47 -23.01 8.86
CA ASN A 34 -17.65 -21.60 8.64
C ASN A 34 -16.34 -21.12 7.99
N SER A 35 -16.31 -21.07 6.66
CA SER A 35 -15.19 -20.51 5.93
C SER A 35 -15.16 -19.03 6.27
N SER A 36 -14.50 -18.69 7.38
CA SER A 36 -14.24 -17.32 7.77
C SER A 36 -13.51 -16.63 6.61
N SER A 37 -14.27 -15.88 5.83
CA SER A 37 -13.73 -15.18 4.66
C SER A 37 -12.76 -14.11 5.13
N LEU A 38 -11.49 -14.29 4.82
CA LEU A 38 -10.43 -13.32 5.11
C LEU A 38 -10.84 -11.94 4.62
N GLN A 39 -10.86 -10.95 5.51
CA GLN A 39 -11.29 -9.59 5.21
C GLN A 39 -10.12 -8.65 4.95
N PRO A 40 -10.25 -7.68 4.03
CA PRO A 40 -9.24 -6.65 3.82
C PRO A 40 -9.14 -5.75 5.06
N LEU A 41 -7.95 -5.16 5.28
CA LEU A 41 -7.75 -4.19 6.34
C LEU A 41 -8.76 -3.04 6.27
N SER A 42 -9.30 -2.67 7.42
CA SER A 42 -10.16 -1.50 7.56
C SER A 42 -9.40 -0.22 7.13
N PRO A 43 -10.10 0.83 6.70
CA PRO A 43 -9.46 2.11 6.39
C PRO A 43 -8.64 2.68 7.55
N LEU A 44 -9.11 2.51 8.79
CA LEU A 44 -8.41 2.98 9.99
C LEU A 44 -7.12 2.19 10.24
N ALA A 45 -7.14 0.87 10.07
CA ALA A 45 -5.94 0.05 10.20
C ALA A 45 -4.88 0.42 9.14
N ARG A 46 -5.31 0.69 7.89
CA ARG A 46 -4.38 1.18 6.86
C ARG A 46 -3.80 2.54 7.21
N PHE A 47 -4.63 3.47 7.69
CA PHE A 47 -4.20 4.79 8.14
C PHE A 47 -3.12 4.68 9.23
N TYR A 48 -3.31 3.81 10.20
CA TYR A 48 -2.34 3.53 11.25
C TYR A 48 -1.02 2.98 10.70
N ILE A 49 -1.07 1.98 9.80
CA ILE A 49 0.13 1.42 9.16
C ILE A 49 0.88 2.50 8.37
N TYR A 50 0.17 3.34 7.63
CA TYR A 50 0.77 4.44 6.86
C TYR A 50 1.40 5.50 7.74
N SER A 51 0.80 5.81 8.89
CA SER A 51 1.35 6.69 9.91
C SER A 51 2.73 6.22 10.38
N LEU A 52 2.82 4.96 10.80
CA LEU A 52 4.08 4.39 11.31
C LEU A 52 5.15 4.31 10.23
N HIS A 53 4.80 3.87 9.02
CA HIS A 53 5.76 3.78 7.92
C HIS A 53 6.31 5.15 7.54
N GLY A 54 5.46 6.17 7.42
CA GLY A 54 5.89 7.52 7.08
C GLY A 54 6.82 8.09 8.14
N CYS A 55 6.45 7.99 9.41
CA CYS A 55 7.28 8.46 10.52
C CYS A 55 8.64 7.74 10.57
N LEU A 56 8.67 6.41 10.41
CA LEU A 56 9.93 5.65 10.37
C LEU A 56 10.79 6.03 9.17
N CYS A 57 10.21 6.25 8.00
CA CYS A 57 10.94 6.70 6.82
C CYS A 57 11.57 8.09 7.05
N GLU A 58 10.84 9.00 7.72
CA GLU A 58 11.37 10.33 8.05
C GLU A 58 12.53 10.23 9.03
N VAL A 59 12.41 9.46 10.11
CA VAL A 59 13.50 9.24 11.07
C VAL A 59 14.74 8.66 10.36
N ALA A 60 14.56 7.68 9.47
CA ALA A 60 15.67 7.11 8.69
C ALA A 60 16.28 8.13 7.73
N PHE A 61 15.46 8.96 7.10
CA PHE A 61 15.92 10.02 6.20
C PHE A 61 16.71 11.09 6.93
N THR A 62 16.19 11.61 8.04
CA THR A 62 16.89 12.63 8.87
C THR A 62 18.19 12.07 9.44
N ALA A 63 18.20 10.82 9.92
CA ALA A 63 19.43 10.15 10.37
C ALA A 63 20.49 10.07 9.26
N THR A 64 20.07 9.82 8.01
CA THR A 64 20.96 9.74 6.86
C THR A 64 21.51 11.11 6.49
N CYS A 65 20.68 12.15 6.50
CA CYS A 65 21.10 13.52 6.24
C CYS A 65 22.09 14.00 7.31
N ASP A 66 21.75 13.81 8.59
CA ASP A 66 22.62 14.22 9.71
C ASP A 66 23.97 13.47 9.68
N TRP A 67 23.96 12.19 9.33
CA TRP A 67 25.20 11.44 9.13
C TRP A 67 26.03 11.98 7.96
N TYR A 68 25.38 12.34 6.86
CA TYR A 68 26.07 12.89 5.69
C TYR A 68 26.78 14.20 6.04
N ASP A 69 26.13 15.08 6.78
CA ASP A 69 26.63 16.41 7.14
C ASP A 69 27.67 16.35 8.28
N THR A 70 27.40 15.55 9.32
CA THR A 70 28.22 15.55 10.55
C THR A 70 29.19 14.37 10.65
N ARG A 71 29.01 13.32 9.82
CA ARG A 71 29.72 12.03 9.89
C ARG A 71 29.54 11.30 11.24
N ASP A 72 28.50 11.67 11.99
CA ASP A 72 28.19 11.01 13.26
C ASP A 72 27.63 9.60 13.02
N ARG A 73 28.36 8.60 13.51
CA ARG A 73 28.01 7.18 13.35
C ARG A 73 26.85 6.72 14.23
N ARG A 74 26.36 7.55 15.12
CA ARG A 74 25.19 7.22 15.96
C ARG A 74 23.91 7.11 15.15
N LEU A 75 23.87 7.69 13.94
CA LEU A 75 22.70 7.67 13.05
C LEU A 75 21.43 8.13 13.78
N ALA A 76 21.55 9.16 14.59
CA ALA A 76 20.43 9.73 15.33
C ALA A 76 19.49 10.45 14.33
N GLY A 77 18.30 9.92 14.16
CA GLY A 77 17.25 10.56 13.37
C GLY A 77 16.19 11.21 14.27
N HIS A 78 15.44 12.12 13.71
CA HIS A 78 14.38 12.83 14.42
C HIS A 78 13.12 12.98 13.56
N SER A 79 12.01 13.23 14.22
CA SER A 79 10.71 13.50 13.61
C SER A 79 9.83 14.28 14.60
N SER A 80 8.70 14.78 14.12
CA SER A 80 7.68 15.43 14.93
C SER A 80 6.44 14.55 15.06
N LEU A 81 5.68 14.69 16.14
CA LEU A 81 4.39 14.02 16.26
C LEU A 81 3.40 14.40 15.14
N TRP A 82 3.56 15.59 14.55
CA TRP A 82 2.78 16.02 13.39
C TRP A 82 3.03 15.15 12.16
N SER A 83 4.16 14.46 12.07
CA SER A 83 4.46 13.55 10.96
C SER A 83 3.47 12.38 10.90
N LEU A 84 2.97 11.91 12.04
CA LEU A 84 2.03 10.79 12.09
C LEU A 84 0.76 11.07 11.27
N PRO A 85 -0.07 12.09 11.56
CA PRO A 85 -1.25 12.40 10.77
C PRO A 85 -0.90 12.90 9.37
N MET A 86 0.22 13.60 9.19
CA MET A 86 0.65 14.15 7.91
C MET A 86 0.98 13.04 6.91
N TYR A 87 1.81 12.08 7.28
CA TYR A 87 2.17 10.95 6.41
C TYR A 87 1.02 9.96 6.24
N ALA A 88 0.27 9.69 7.31
CA ALA A 88 -0.89 8.81 7.22
C ALA A 88 -1.88 9.30 6.17
N SER A 89 -2.26 10.57 6.24
CA SER A 89 -3.21 11.17 5.30
C SER A 89 -2.62 11.31 3.89
N ALA A 90 -1.32 11.66 3.76
CA ALA A 90 -0.64 11.70 2.47
C ALA A 90 -0.66 10.35 1.76
N ILE A 91 -0.23 9.28 2.44
CA ILE A 91 -0.17 7.94 1.83
C ILE A 91 -1.58 7.39 1.57
N PHE A 92 -2.54 7.68 2.43
CA PHE A 92 -3.94 7.29 2.24
C PHE A 92 -4.57 7.97 1.02
N LEU A 93 -4.30 9.25 0.78
CA LEU A 93 -4.72 9.96 -0.43
C LEU A 93 -3.95 9.48 -1.66
N MET A 94 -2.64 9.20 -1.52
CA MET A 94 -1.84 8.61 -2.59
C MET A 94 -2.35 7.23 -2.99
N GLU A 95 -2.88 6.42 -2.07
CA GLU A 95 -3.55 5.15 -2.38
C GLU A 95 -4.72 5.37 -3.36
N ARG A 96 -5.53 6.40 -3.12
CA ARG A 96 -6.65 6.77 -4.02
C ARG A 96 -6.14 7.28 -5.36
N LEU A 97 -5.18 8.18 -5.35
CA LEU A 97 -4.55 8.71 -6.56
C LEU A 97 -3.94 7.58 -7.39
N ARG A 98 -3.22 6.66 -6.74
CA ARG A 98 -2.66 5.46 -7.39
C ARG A 98 -3.73 4.64 -8.12
N ALA A 99 -4.88 4.39 -7.48
CA ALA A 99 -5.96 3.63 -8.10
C ALA A 99 -6.45 4.30 -9.38
N VAL A 100 -6.64 5.62 -9.36
CA VAL A 100 -7.06 6.40 -10.53
C VAL A 100 -6.02 6.38 -11.65
N LEU A 101 -4.75 6.60 -11.32
CA LEU A 101 -3.66 6.64 -12.31
C LEU A 101 -3.42 5.28 -12.97
N LEU A 102 -3.53 4.18 -12.18
CA LEU A 102 -3.45 2.82 -12.73
C LEU A 102 -4.64 2.47 -13.61
N ALA A 103 -5.85 2.87 -13.24
CA ALA A 103 -7.05 2.69 -14.07
C ALA A 103 -6.92 3.41 -15.41
N ARG A 104 -6.27 4.56 -15.42
CA ARG A 104 -5.94 5.34 -16.64
C ARG A 104 -4.70 4.85 -17.38
N ARG A 105 -4.06 3.76 -16.93
CA ARG A 105 -2.86 3.14 -17.51
C ARG A 105 -1.66 4.10 -17.65
N TRP A 106 -1.52 5.05 -16.73
CA TRP A 106 -0.39 5.95 -16.73
C TRP A 106 0.93 5.19 -16.52
N LEU A 107 1.96 5.56 -17.27
CA LEU A 107 3.31 5.01 -17.12
C LEU A 107 3.88 5.36 -15.73
N LEU A 108 4.78 4.52 -15.23
CA LEU A 108 5.38 4.72 -13.90
C LEU A 108 6.00 6.10 -13.75
N ALA A 109 6.76 6.56 -14.74
CA ALA A 109 7.40 7.89 -14.70
C ALA A 109 6.36 9.02 -14.53
N MET A 110 5.25 8.97 -15.28
CA MET A 110 4.17 9.95 -15.16
C MET A 110 3.50 9.91 -13.79
N ARG A 111 3.34 8.69 -13.21
CA ARG A 111 2.80 8.55 -11.86
C ARG A 111 3.73 9.14 -10.81
N LEU A 112 5.05 8.91 -10.94
CA LEU A 112 6.03 9.50 -10.02
C LEU A 112 6.00 11.03 -10.06
N VAL A 113 5.90 11.63 -11.24
CA VAL A 113 5.71 13.08 -11.37
C VAL A 113 4.42 13.53 -10.66
N ALA A 114 3.31 12.84 -10.92
CA ALA A 114 2.03 13.17 -10.29
C ALA A 114 2.08 13.05 -8.75
N TYR A 115 2.75 12.02 -8.22
CA TYR A 115 2.93 11.85 -6.78
C TYR A 115 3.83 12.94 -6.19
N THR A 116 4.94 13.28 -6.85
CA THR A 116 5.84 14.33 -6.39
C THR A 116 5.13 15.68 -6.33
N LEU A 117 4.35 16.02 -7.36
CA LEU A 117 3.54 17.24 -7.35
C LEU A 117 2.49 17.21 -6.24
N PHE A 118 1.82 16.07 -6.04
CA PHE A 118 0.88 15.89 -4.94
C PHE A 118 1.57 16.10 -3.57
N ILE A 119 2.77 15.53 -3.37
CA ILE A 119 3.51 15.67 -2.11
C ILE A 119 3.88 17.13 -1.87
N TYR A 120 4.36 17.87 -2.88
CA TYR A 120 4.66 19.28 -2.74
C TYR A 120 3.44 20.11 -2.33
N LEU A 121 2.30 19.88 -2.95
CA LEU A 121 1.04 20.55 -2.56
C LEU A 121 0.63 20.19 -1.13
N TRP A 122 0.81 18.92 -0.78
CA TRP A 122 0.48 18.40 0.55
C TRP A 122 1.37 18.99 1.64
N GLU A 123 2.69 18.97 1.42
CA GLU A 123 3.70 19.55 2.30
C GLU A 123 3.50 21.05 2.47
N LEU A 124 3.26 21.78 1.38
CA LEU A 124 2.95 23.19 1.41
C LEU A 124 1.67 23.48 2.24
N SER A 125 0.62 22.70 2.02
CA SER A 125 -0.66 22.88 2.73
C SER A 125 -0.52 22.65 4.23
N TRP A 126 0.15 21.55 4.64
CA TRP A 126 0.43 21.28 6.03
C TRP A 126 1.36 22.33 6.65
N GLY A 127 2.43 22.67 5.92
CA GLY A 127 3.39 23.69 6.39
C GLY A 127 2.74 25.04 6.61
N LEU A 128 1.88 25.49 5.72
CA LEU A 128 1.10 26.73 5.92
C LEU A 128 0.20 26.63 7.15
N GLY A 129 -0.56 25.54 7.30
CA GLY A 129 -1.43 25.32 8.44
C GLY A 129 -0.65 25.30 9.77
N LEU A 130 0.44 24.53 9.83
CA LEU A 130 1.27 24.43 11.01
C LEU A 130 2.01 25.73 11.33
N ARG A 131 2.40 26.49 10.30
CA ARG A 131 3.05 27.81 10.49
C ARG A 131 2.07 28.82 11.10
N LEU A 132 0.81 28.82 10.70
CA LEU A 132 -0.22 29.64 11.32
C LEU A 132 -0.43 29.31 12.81
N LEU A 133 -0.20 28.06 13.18
CA LEU A 133 -0.25 27.59 14.58
C LEU A 133 1.07 27.79 15.34
N GLY A 134 2.13 28.28 14.68
CA GLY A 134 3.49 28.34 15.27
C GLY A 134 4.09 26.96 15.55
N ALA A 135 3.65 25.93 14.85
CA ALA A 135 3.98 24.53 15.13
C ALA A 135 4.68 23.80 13.97
N CYS A 136 5.12 24.51 12.91
CA CYS A 136 5.80 23.90 11.78
C CYS A 136 7.19 23.39 12.20
N PRO A 137 7.46 22.06 12.12
CA PRO A 137 8.70 21.48 12.63
C PRO A 137 9.86 21.51 11.62
N TRP A 138 9.67 22.03 10.42
CA TRP A 138 10.71 22.14 9.40
C TRP A 138 10.83 23.56 8.84
N ASP A 139 12.00 23.88 8.31
CA ASP A 139 12.28 25.11 7.59
C ASP A 139 13.33 24.89 6.49
N TYR A 140 12.93 25.06 5.25
CA TYR A 140 13.79 24.94 4.07
C TYR A 140 14.33 26.28 3.58
N SER A 141 14.27 27.35 4.38
CA SER A 141 14.74 28.68 3.96
C SER A 141 16.20 28.71 3.55
N GLY A 142 17.02 27.79 4.06
CA GLY A 142 18.43 27.63 3.69
C GLY A 142 18.68 27.02 2.30
N TYR A 143 17.67 26.43 1.66
CA TYR A 143 17.78 25.86 0.32
C TYR A 143 17.55 26.93 -0.75
N ARG A 144 18.26 26.80 -1.88
CA ARG A 144 18.23 27.81 -2.95
C ARG A 144 16.88 27.93 -3.64
N TYR A 145 16.22 26.81 -3.90
CA TYR A 145 14.95 26.73 -4.65
C TYR A 145 13.77 26.44 -3.73
N ASN A 146 13.77 27.06 -2.54
CA ASN A 146 12.66 26.94 -1.63
C ASN A 146 11.49 27.88 -1.97
N LEU A 147 10.29 27.45 -1.62
CA LEU A 147 9.09 28.27 -1.66
C LEU A 147 8.64 28.52 -0.22
N ALA A 148 8.80 29.76 0.24
CA ALA A 148 8.43 30.21 1.59
C ALA A 148 9.06 29.37 2.73
N GLY A 149 10.20 28.69 2.50
CA GLY A 149 10.81 27.76 3.47
C GLY A 149 9.99 26.52 3.77
N LEU A 150 8.89 26.26 3.03
CA LEU A 150 7.98 25.15 3.31
C LEU A 150 8.16 23.95 2.38
N VAL A 151 8.56 24.19 1.14
CA VAL A 151 8.91 23.17 0.15
C VAL A 151 10.15 23.59 -0.61
N THR A 152 10.89 22.63 -1.17
CA THR A 152 12.08 22.94 -1.94
C THR A 152 12.29 21.96 -3.11
N LEU A 153 12.73 22.47 -4.27
CA LEU A 153 12.95 21.64 -5.46
C LEU A 153 14.09 20.63 -5.28
N GLU A 154 15.05 20.91 -4.42
CA GLU A 154 16.14 19.99 -4.09
C GLU A 154 15.64 18.63 -3.59
N TYR A 155 14.43 18.59 -3.04
CA TYR A 155 13.81 17.34 -2.57
C TYR A 155 12.95 16.63 -3.61
N ALA A 156 12.91 17.10 -4.87
CA ALA A 156 12.13 16.45 -5.93
C ALA A 156 12.52 14.97 -6.13
N LEU A 157 13.82 14.69 -6.19
CA LEU A 157 14.30 13.31 -6.34
C LEU A 157 14.05 12.45 -5.07
N PRO A 158 14.38 12.89 -3.85
CA PRO A 158 13.95 12.21 -2.62
C PRO A 158 12.46 11.90 -2.58
N TRP A 159 11.59 12.84 -2.91
CA TRP A 159 10.14 12.64 -2.94
C TRP A 159 9.70 11.65 -4.02
N ALA A 160 10.31 11.67 -5.21
CA ALA A 160 10.04 10.67 -6.24
C ALA A 160 10.42 9.25 -5.78
N VAL A 161 11.57 9.09 -5.12
CA VAL A 161 12.01 7.81 -4.56
C VAL A 161 11.08 7.36 -3.42
N ALA A 162 10.73 8.24 -2.49
CA ALA A 162 9.78 7.96 -1.42
C ALA A 162 8.41 7.52 -1.98
N SER A 163 7.94 8.20 -3.03
CA SER A 163 6.69 7.85 -3.74
C SER A 163 6.75 6.48 -4.38
N LEU A 164 7.89 6.12 -4.98
CA LEU A 164 8.11 4.79 -5.56
C LEU A 164 8.04 3.70 -4.49
N ILE A 165 8.69 3.91 -3.35
CA ILE A 165 8.65 3.01 -2.20
C ILE A 165 7.21 2.90 -1.67
N ALA A 166 6.53 4.03 -1.48
CA ALA A 166 5.14 4.05 -1.03
C ALA A 166 4.22 3.28 -1.98
N GLU A 167 4.30 3.51 -3.29
CA GLU A 167 3.49 2.79 -4.27
C GLU A 167 3.78 1.29 -4.30
N LYS A 168 5.07 0.92 -4.39
CA LYS A 168 5.48 -0.46 -4.69
C LYS A 168 5.51 -1.36 -3.47
N HIS A 169 5.82 -0.80 -2.31
CA HIS A 169 5.99 -1.59 -1.08
C HIS A 169 4.90 -1.28 -0.06
N VAL A 170 4.74 -0.04 0.35
CA VAL A 170 3.83 0.29 1.45
C VAL A 170 2.37 0.04 1.04
N ILE A 171 1.85 0.79 0.06
CA ILE A 171 0.43 0.72 -0.34
C ILE A 171 0.10 -0.67 -0.88
N ARG A 172 0.92 -1.20 -1.80
CA ARG A 172 0.65 -2.51 -2.42
C ARG A 172 0.59 -3.64 -1.39
N ASN A 173 1.50 -3.67 -0.43
CA ASN A 173 1.54 -4.74 0.56
C ASN A 173 0.44 -4.57 1.60
N THR A 174 0.19 -3.35 2.06
CA THR A 174 -0.92 -3.06 3.00
C THR A 174 -2.27 -3.47 2.42
N LEU A 175 -2.53 -3.21 1.14
CA LEU A 175 -3.76 -3.61 0.45
C LEU A 175 -3.89 -5.14 0.26
N ARG A 176 -2.81 -5.91 0.41
CA ARG A 176 -2.80 -7.38 0.32
C ARG A 176 -3.05 -8.07 1.65
N ILE A 177 -2.88 -7.37 2.75
CA ILE A 177 -3.10 -7.94 4.08
C ILE A 177 -4.58 -8.31 4.22
N ARG A 178 -4.81 -9.51 4.73
CA ARG A 178 -6.13 -10.04 5.05
C ARG A 178 -6.11 -10.52 6.48
N LEU A 179 -7.17 -10.25 7.21
CA LEU A 179 -7.35 -10.67 8.59
C LEU A 179 -8.50 -11.69 8.67
N GLU A 180 -8.37 -12.61 9.58
CA GLU A 180 -9.50 -13.41 10.03
C GLU A 180 -10.45 -12.52 10.83
N PRO A 181 -11.77 -12.64 10.65
CA PRO A 181 -12.75 -11.85 11.37
C PRO A 181 -12.78 -12.15 12.87
#